data_0703f216da0d441163f38ae5de8a9d2e
#
_entry.id   0703f216da0d441163f38ae5de8a9d2e
#
_cell.length_a   1.000
_cell.length_b   1.000
_cell.length_c   1.000
_cell.angle_alpha   90.00
_cell.angle_beta   90.00
_cell.angle_gamma   90.00
#
_symmetry.space_group_name_H-M   'P 1'
#
loop_
_entity.id
_entity.type
_entity.pdbx_description
1 polymer ?
#
loop_
_entity_poly.entity_id
_entity_poly.type
_entity_poly.pdbx_seq_one_letter_code
_entity_poly.pdbx_strand_id
1 'polypeptide(L)'
;MCGDPPNIIIGTALHYTFTDFLFNTGVIAILSLVLMIFFFYLCFRKKLNTNNLSKEDIAKMPSPDSAITSKRSFIISCIIFLCAVVLLVTHGQTGLTVSTIGIIAAIATCATAGKKAKHILRRIDYPTLIFFIGLFIVVGGLEETGILELIANFIHRIS
;
A
#
# COMPACT_ATOMS: atom_id res chain seq x y z
N MET A 1 8.08 4.77 1.71
CA MET A 1 7.86 4.44 0.28
C MET A 1 6.52 3.73 0.16
N CYS A 2 5.43 4.47 0.20
CA CYS A 2 4.10 3.87 0.12
C CYS A 2 3.51 4.15 -1.25
N GLY A 3 3.45 3.10 -2.05
CA GLY A 3 2.48 2.87 -3.11
C GLY A 3 2.56 3.69 -4.40
N ASP A 4 2.86 4.97 -4.36
CA ASP A 4 2.81 5.80 -5.56
C ASP A 4 4.18 5.98 -6.20
N PRO A 5 4.29 5.90 -7.54
CA PRO A 5 5.56 6.06 -8.26
C PRO A 5 6.34 7.33 -7.88
N PRO A 6 5.71 8.52 -7.74
CA PRO A 6 6.43 9.73 -7.31
C PRO A 6 7.12 9.56 -5.96
N ASN A 7 6.44 8.94 -4.98
CA ASN A 7 7.02 8.72 -3.66
C ASN A 7 8.18 7.73 -3.68
N ILE A 8 8.15 6.74 -4.57
CA ILE A 8 9.25 5.78 -4.74
C ILE A 8 10.46 6.49 -5.35
N ILE A 9 10.26 7.30 -6.39
CA ILE A 9 11.33 8.06 -7.06
C ILE A 9 11.97 9.05 -6.09
N ILE A 10 11.17 9.86 -5.39
CA ILE A 10 11.67 10.83 -4.40
C ILE A 10 12.40 10.11 -3.27
N GLY A 11 11.84 9.01 -2.77
CA GLY A 11 12.44 8.24 -1.69
C GLY A 11 13.78 7.63 -2.06
N THR A 12 13.92 7.11 -3.28
CA THR A 12 15.20 6.58 -3.78
C THR A 12 16.22 7.67 -4.02
N ALA A 13 15.84 8.78 -4.64
CA ALA A 13 16.73 9.90 -4.94
C ALA A 13 17.26 10.59 -3.66
N LEU A 14 16.43 10.69 -2.61
CA LEU A 14 16.79 11.30 -1.32
C LEU A 14 17.26 10.28 -0.28
N HIS A 15 17.39 9.01 -0.63
CA HIS A 15 17.77 7.92 0.27
C HIS A 15 16.87 7.80 1.53
N TYR A 16 15.59 8.15 1.39
CA TYR A 16 14.64 8.06 2.50
C TYR A 16 14.30 6.61 2.82
N THR A 17 14.29 6.30 4.10
CA THR A 17 13.81 5.02 4.61
C THR A 17 12.29 5.02 4.72
N PHE A 18 11.69 3.82 4.87
CA PHE A 18 10.25 3.69 5.15
C PHE A 18 9.84 4.47 6.40
N THR A 19 10.71 4.47 7.41
CA THR A 19 10.49 5.16 8.68
C THR A 19 10.45 6.67 8.51
N ASP A 20 11.31 7.23 7.67
CA ASP A 20 11.32 8.68 7.36
C ASP A 20 10.00 9.10 6.70
N PHE A 21 9.48 8.30 5.76
CA PHE A 21 8.16 8.53 5.18
C PHE A 21 7.04 8.42 6.20
N LEU A 22 7.11 7.42 7.08
CA LEU A 22 6.09 7.21 8.10
C LEU A 22 5.99 8.40 9.06
N PHE A 23 7.12 8.93 9.52
CA PHE A 23 7.11 10.07 10.44
C PHE A 23 6.79 11.41 9.77
N ASN A 24 7.27 11.65 8.57
CA ASN A 24 7.02 12.92 7.88
C ASN A 24 5.64 12.98 7.23
N THR A 25 5.23 11.93 6.51
CA THR A 25 3.97 11.92 5.76
C THR A 25 2.83 11.29 6.56
N GLY A 26 3.13 10.37 7.46
CA GLY A 26 2.13 9.64 8.25
C GLY A 26 1.34 10.55 9.18
N VAL A 27 1.96 11.55 9.79
CA VAL A 27 1.27 12.53 10.65
C VAL A 27 0.22 13.30 9.85
N ILE A 28 0.60 13.76 8.64
CA ILE A 28 -0.31 14.49 7.74
C ILE A 28 -1.43 13.56 7.26
N ALA A 29 -1.12 12.31 6.94
CA ALA A 29 -2.09 11.32 6.53
C ALA A 29 -3.12 11.01 7.63
N ILE A 30 -2.68 10.85 8.87
CA ILE A 30 -3.57 10.63 10.03
C ILE A 30 -4.45 11.85 10.26
N LEU A 31 -3.90 13.06 10.23
CA LEU A 31 -4.66 14.28 10.39
C LEU A 31 -5.73 14.40 9.29
N SER A 32 -5.35 14.16 8.04
CA SER A 32 -6.27 14.17 6.89
C SER A 32 -7.38 13.12 7.04
N LEU A 33 -7.03 11.92 7.50
CA LEU A 33 -7.99 10.85 7.75
C LEU A 33 -9.02 11.25 8.83
N VAL A 34 -8.55 11.81 9.95
CA VAL A 34 -9.42 12.27 11.05
C VAL A 34 -10.36 13.37 10.56
N LEU A 35 -9.82 14.37 9.83
CA LEU A 35 -10.63 15.44 9.25
C LEU A 35 -11.66 14.91 8.26
N MET A 36 -11.29 13.94 7.42
CA MET A 36 -12.19 13.29 6.47
C MET A 36 -13.31 12.53 7.19
N ILE A 37 -12.99 11.74 8.20
CA ILE A 37 -13.99 11.02 9.00
C ILE A 37 -14.94 12.02 9.66
N PHE A 38 -14.41 13.09 10.25
CA PHE A 38 -15.20 14.13 10.89
C PHE A 38 -16.13 14.82 9.89
N PHE A 39 -15.62 15.19 8.71
CA PHE A 39 -16.41 15.76 7.64
C PHE A 39 -17.55 14.83 7.19
N PHE A 40 -17.26 13.57 6.91
CA PHE A 40 -18.28 12.59 6.54
C PHE A 40 -19.30 12.37 7.66
N TYR A 41 -18.85 12.31 8.91
CA TYR A 41 -19.76 12.21 10.05
C TYR A 41 -20.73 13.39 10.10
N LEU A 42 -20.24 14.62 9.94
CA LEU A 42 -21.09 15.81 9.94
C LEU A 42 -22.10 15.81 8.79
N CYS A 43 -21.64 15.46 7.58
CA CYS A 43 -22.50 15.45 6.39
C CYS A 43 -23.56 14.35 6.43
N PHE A 44 -23.21 13.18 6.93
CA PHE A 44 -24.05 11.99 6.85
C PHE A 44 -24.66 11.56 8.18
N ARG A 45 -24.41 12.27 9.30
CA ARG A 45 -24.89 11.89 10.64
C ARG A 45 -26.41 11.65 10.71
N LYS A 46 -27.19 12.39 9.91
CA LYS A 46 -28.64 12.21 9.84
C LYS A 46 -29.06 10.92 9.13
N LYS A 47 -28.24 10.44 8.18
CA LYS A 47 -28.46 9.19 7.44
C LYS A 47 -27.86 7.97 8.16
N LEU A 48 -26.83 8.20 8.97
CA LEU A 48 -26.19 7.17 9.79
C LEU A 48 -26.99 6.83 11.04
N ASN A 49 -28.03 7.62 11.36
CA ASN A 49 -28.90 7.31 12.48
C ASN A 49 -29.73 6.06 12.15
N THR A 50 -29.27 4.94 12.65
CA THR A 50 -29.68 3.56 12.34
C THR A 50 -31.05 3.16 12.86
N ASN A 51 -31.87 4.11 13.34
CA ASN A 51 -33.24 3.84 13.80
C ASN A 51 -34.15 3.25 12.70
N ASN A 52 -33.71 3.20 11.45
CA ASN A 52 -34.46 2.64 10.32
C ASN A 52 -33.97 1.24 9.88
N LEU A 53 -32.93 0.69 10.49
CA LEU A 53 -32.52 -0.69 10.20
C LEU A 53 -33.46 -1.62 10.97
N SER A 54 -34.27 -2.37 10.23
CA SER A 54 -35.08 -3.43 10.82
C SER A 54 -34.17 -4.48 11.45
N LYS A 55 -34.60 -5.09 12.56
CA LYS A 55 -33.90 -6.24 13.15
C LYS A 55 -33.69 -7.36 12.13
N GLU A 56 -34.57 -7.45 11.13
CA GLU A 56 -34.46 -8.41 10.03
C GLU A 56 -33.33 -8.08 9.05
N ASP A 57 -33.03 -6.80 8.80
CA ASP A 57 -31.93 -6.38 7.93
C ASP A 57 -30.57 -6.66 8.60
N ILE A 58 -30.50 -6.47 9.92
CA ILE A 58 -29.30 -6.80 10.71
C ILE A 58 -29.08 -8.33 10.74
N ALA A 59 -30.14 -9.11 10.87
CA ALA A 59 -30.07 -10.58 10.87
C ALA A 59 -29.66 -11.15 9.50
N LYS A 60 -29.91 -10.44 8.41
CA LYS A 60 -29.48 -10.81 7.05
C LYS A 60 -28.03 -10.44 6.72
N MET A 61 -27.38 -9.62 7.56
CA MET A 61 -25.98 -9.32 7.40
C MET A 61 -25.13 -10.57 7.65
N PRO A 62 -24.23 -10.93 6.72
CA PRO A 62 -23.34 -12.07 6.93
C PRO A 62 -22.49 -11.82 8.18
N SER A 63 -22.43 -12.81 9.07
CA SER A 63 -21.61 -12.69 10.29
C SER A 63 -20.14 -12.48 9.90
N PRO A 64 -19.37 -11.65 10.63
CA PRO A 64 -17.93 -11.45 10.36
C PRO A 64 -17.15 -12.76 10.29
N ASP A 65 -17.55 -13.77 11.06
CA ASP A 65 -16.94 -15.10 11.07
C ASP A 65 -17.14 -15.86 9.77
N SER A 66 -18.20 -15.57 9.02
CA SER A 66 -18.47 -16.23 7.72
C SER A 66 -17.48 -15.79 6.62
N ALA A 67 -16.83 -14.64 6.78
CA ALA A 67 -15.79 -14.17 5.86
C ALA A 67 -14.47 -14.94 6.01
N ILE A 68 -14.24 -15.58 7.16
CA ILE A 68 -13.03 -16.35 7.43
C ILE A 68 -13.23 -17.80 7.05
N THR A 69 -12.92 -18.16 5.81
CA THR A 69 -13.05 -19.53 5.29
C THR A 69 -12.16 -20.54 6.02
N SER A 70 -11.01 -20.11 6.54
CA SER A 70 -10.06 -20.96 7.28
C SER A 70 -9.29 -20.11 8.32
N LYS A 71 -9.54 -20.36 9.60
CA LYS A 71 -8.84 -19.67 10.70
C LYS A 71 -7.32 -19.84 10.63
N ARG A 72 -6.84 -21.03 10.26
CA ARG A 72 -5.41 -21.32 10.13
C ARG A 72 -4.78 -20.46 9.02
N SER A 73 -5.37 -20.42 7.83
CA SER A 73 -4.86 -19.60 6.72
C SER A 73 -4.89 -18.12 7.07
N PHE A 74 -5.92 -17.66 7.76
CA PHE A 74 -6.03 -16.28 8.22
C PHE A 74 -4.89 -15.89 9.18
N ILE A 75 -4.64 -16.73 10.21
CA ILE A 75 -3.55 -16.49 11.19
C ILE A 75 -2.19 -16.46 10.48
N ILE A 76 -1.92 -17.43 9.59
CA ILE A 76 -0.66 -17.47 8.85
C ILE A 76 -0.47 -16.20 8.02
N SER A 77 -1.52 -15.74 7.31
CA SER A 77 -1.47 -14.50 6.54
C SER A 77 -1.21 -13.27 7.41
N CYS A 78 -1.83 -13.21 8.59
CA CYS A 78 -1.59 -12.13 9.55
C CYS A 78 -0.13 -12.14 10.05
N ILE A 79 0.43 -13.31 10.33
CA ILE A 79 1.83 -13.44 10.76
C ILE A 79 2.77 -12.97 9.65
N ILE A 80 2.58 -13.42 8.41
CA ILE A 80 3.40 -13.00 7.27
C ILE A 80 3.31 -11.48 7.09
N PHE A 81 2.11 -10.92 7.18
CA PHE A 81 1.90 -9.47 7.06
C PHE A 81 2.63 -8.71 8.16
N LEU A 82 2.48 -9.12 9.42
CA LEU A 82 3.16 -8.48 10.54
C LEU A 82 4.68 -8.59 10.42
N CYS A 83 5.20 -9.74 10.01
CA CYS A 83 6.63 -9.90 9.74
C CYS A 83 7.11 -8.96 8.63
N ALA A 84 6.34 -8.83 7.54
CA ALA A 84 6.67 -7.90 6.46
C ALA A 84 6.68 -6.44 6.94
N VAL A 85 5.71 -6.03 7.77
CA VAL A 85 5.67 -4.68 8.36
C VAL A 85 6.87 -4.44 9.27
N VAL A 86 7.22 -5.39 10.13
CA VAL A 86 8.41 -5.29 11.00
C VAL A 86 9.68 -5.14 10.16
N LEU A 87 9.86 -5.97 9.12
CA LEU A 87 11.00 -5.87 8.21
C LEU A 87 11.04 -4.53 7.47
N LEU A 88 9.88 -3.98 7.06
CA LEU A 88 9.79 -2.67 6.44
C LEU A 88 10.16 -1.54 7.41
N VAL A 89 9.80 -1.62 8.68
CA VAL A 89 10.18 -0.62 9.69
C VAL A 89 11.68 -0.70 10.00
N THR A 90 12.24 -1.89 10.01
CA THR A 90 13.66 -2.13 10.35
C THR A 90 14.60 -2.15 9.15
N HIS A 91 14.11 -1.96 7.92
CA HIS A 91 14.91 -2.11 6.70
C HIS A 91 16.11 -1.16 6.64
N GLY A 92 15.99 0.06 7.18
CA GLY A 92 17.10 1.01 7.27
C GLY A 92 18.26 0.53 8.14
N GLN A 93 18.01 -0.37 9.10
CA GLN A 93 19.03 -0.96 9.98
C GLN A 93 19.55 -2.30 9.45
N THR A 94 18.71 -3.06 8.77
CA THR A 94 19.04 -4.41 8.28
C THR A 94 19.74 -4.40 6.92
N GLY A 95 19.74 -3.26 6.20
CA GLY A 95 20.29 -3.17 4.85
C GLY A 95 19.46 -3.89 3.77
N LEU A 96 18.30 -4.47 4.15
CA LEU A 96 17.40 -5.12 3.20
C LEU A 96 16.66 -4.06 2.40
N THR A 97 16.59 -4.21 1.09
CA THR A 97 15.79 -3.32 0.26
C THR A 97 14.28 -3.64 0.41
N VAL A 98 13.43 -2.64 0.24
CA VAL A 98 11.97 -2.81 0.27
C VAL A 98 11.51 -3.86 -0.74
N SER A 99 12.14 -3.91 -1.91
CA SER A 99 11.87 -4.90 -2.96
C SER A 99 12.16 -6.32 -2.49
N THR A 100 13.29 -6.54 -1.81
CA THR A 100 13.66 -7.84 -1.24
C THR A 100 12.64 -8.32 -0.22
N ILE A 101 12.19 -7.43 0.67
CA ILE A 101 11.15 -7.72 1.67
C ILE A 101 9.84 -8.12 0.98
N GLY A 102 9.44 -7.40 -0.08
CA GLY A 102 8.26 -7.72 -0.86
C GLY A 102 8.35 -9.11 -1.52
N ILE A 103 9.49 -9.46 -2.11
CA ILE A 103 9.72 -10.77 -2.72
C ILE A 103 9.65 -11.88 -1.66
N ILE A 104 10.29 -11.70 -0.50
CA ILE A 104 10.25 -12.67 0.60
C ILE A 104 8.81 -12.90 1.05
N ALA A 105 8.05 -11.83 1.27
CA ALA A 105 6.64 -11.92 1.67
C ALA A 105 5.78 -12.63 0.61
N ALA A 106 6.01 -12.34 -0.68
CA ALA A 106 5.31 -12.99 -1.79
C ALA A 106 5.62 -14.50 -1.85
N ILE A 107 6.88 -14.89 -1.74
CA ILE A 107 7.30 -16.30 -1.72
C ILE A 107 6.70 -17.02 -0.51
N ALA A 108 6.78 -16.42 0.69
CA ALA A 108 6.20 -16.99 1.91
C ALA A 108 4.69 -17.20 1.78
N THR A 109 3.97 -16.22 1.20
CA THR A 109 2.53 -16.31 0.96
C THR A 109 2.20 -17.42 -0.05
N CYS A 110 2.94 -17.53 -1.15
CA CYS A 110 2.75 -18.59 -2.15
C CYS A 110 3.06 -19.97 -1.58
N ALA A 111 4.14 -20.10 -0.79
CA ALA A 111 4.52 -21.37 -0.16
C ALA A 111 3.44 -21.86 0.83
N THR A 112 2.91 -20.96 1.66
CA THR A 112 1.86 -21.30 2.63
C THR A 112 0.49 -21.55 1.99
N ALA A 113 0.22 -20.97 0.81
CA ALA A 113 -1.00 -21.16 0.06
C ALA A 113 -1.09 -22.56 -0.60
N GLY A 114 0.04 -23.23 -0.84
CA GLY A 114 0.12 -24.57 -1.41
C GLY A 114 -0.64 -24.67 -2.74
N LYS A 115 -1.62 -25.60 -2.84
CA LYS A 115 -2.43 -25.80 -4.07
C LYS A 115 -3.23 -24.56 -4.50
N LYS A 116 -3.50 -23.62 -3.59
CA LYS A 116 -4.21 -22.35 -3.89
C LYS A 116 -3.30 -21.29 -4.49
N ALA A 117 -1.97 -21.46 -4.46
CA ALA A 117 -1.00 -20.51 -5.01
C ALA A 117 -1.29 -20.20 -6.49
N LYS A 118 -1.64 -21.18 -7.31
CA LYS A 118 -2.03 -20.98 -8.72
C LYS A 118 -3.24 -20.06 -8.87
N HIS A 119 -4.20 -20.13 -7.96
CA HIS A 119 -5.37 -19.25 -7.98
C HIS A 119 -5.00 -17.82 -7.55
N ILE A 120 -4.10 -17.66 -6.59
CA ILE A 120 -3.59 -16.37 -6.14
C ILE A 120 -2.83 -15.70 -7.27
N LEU A 121 -1.90 -16.42 -7.93
CA LEU A 121 -1.12 -15.90 -9.06
C LEU A 121 -2.00 -15.45 -10.23
N ARG A 122 -3.12 -16.14 -10.49
CA ARG A 122 -4.07 -15.74 -11.54
C ARG A 122 -4.84 -14.45 -11.21
N ARG A 123 -4.90 -14.04 -9.95
CA ARG A 123 -5.56 -12.81 -9.51
C ARG A 123 -4.63 -11.60 -9.45
N ILE A 124 -3.36 -11.79 -9.77
CA ILE A 124 -2.41 -10.67 -9.88
C ILE A 124 -2.84 -9.79 -11.05
N ASP A 125 -2.85 -8.50 -10.81
CA ASP A 125 -3.13 -7.49 -11.83
C ASP A 125 -1.88 -7.27 -12.68
N TYR A 126 -1.68 -8.15 -13.66
CA TYR A 126 -0.56 -8.07 -14.60
C TYR A 126 -0.53 -6.77 -15.41
N PRO A 127 -1.68 -6.21 -15.88
CA PRO A 127 -1.68 -4.91 -16.55
C PRO A 127 -1.04 -3.81 -15.73
N THR A 128 -1.38 -3.71 -14.45
CA THR A 128 -0.79 -2.73 -13.54
C THR A 128 0.70 -2.96 -13.34
N LEU A 129 1.15 -4.21 -13.21
CA LEU A 129 2.59 -4.51 -13.10
C LEU A 129 3.36 -4.10 -14.36
N ILE A 130 2.84 -4.41 -15.56
CA ILE A 130 3.46 -4.04 -16.83
C ILE A 130 3.50 -2.51 -16.97
N PHE A 131 2.43 -1.82 -16.58
CA PHE A 131 2.39 -0.37 -16.56
C PHE A 131 3.50 0.22 -15.69
N PHE A 132 3.70 -0.27 -14.46
CA PHE A 132 4.77 0.20 -13.58
C PHE A 132 6.16 -0.09 -14.14
N ILE A 133 6.37 -1.29 -14.69
CA ILE A 133 7.65 -1.61 -15.37
C ILE A 133 7.93 -0.62 -16.49
N GLY A 134 6.96 -0.37 -17.36
CA GLY A 134 7.09 0.61 -18.43
C GLY A 134 7.36 2.03 -17.92
N LEU A 135 6.65 2.44 -16.87
CA LEU A 135 6.84 3.75 -16.24
C LEU A 135 8.28 3.93 -15.72
N PHE A 136 8.81 2.94 -14.99
CA PHE A 136 10.16 3.03 -14.45
C PHE A 136 11.24 2.98 -15.54
N ILE A 137 11.01 2.23 -16.63
CA ILE A 137 11.92 2.24 -17.78
C ILE A 137 11.95 3.64 -18.42
N VAL A 138 10.80 4.27 -18.62
CA VAL A 138 10.71 5.61 -19.21
C VAL A 138 11.37 6.65 -18.29
N VAL A 139 11.05 6.63 -16.99
CA VAL A 139 11.64 7.57 -16.01
C VAL A 139 13.15 7.39 -15.93
N GLY A 140 13.65 6.15 -15.87
CA GLY A 140 15.08 5.87 -15.84
C GLY A 140 15.78 6.33 -17.15
N GLY A 141 15.14 6.14 -18.29
CA GLY A 141 15.66 6.65 -19.56
C GLY A 141 15.71 8.19 -19.62
N LEU A 142 14.73 8.88 -19.07
CA LEU A 142 14.71 10.34 -18.96
C LEU A 142 15.80 10.86 -18.00
N GLU A 143 16.09 10.14 -16.95
CA GLU A 143 17.15 10.44 -15.98
C GLU A 143 18.54 10.28 -16.64
N GLU A 144 18.80 9.15 -17.28
CA GLU A 144 20.04 8.85 -17.98
C GLU A 144 20.35 9.83 -19.14
N THR A 145 19.31 10.32 -19.82
CA THR A 145 19.44 11.29 -20.92
C THR A 145 19.61 12.73 -20.44
N GLY A 146 19.51 13.02 -19.14
CA GLY A 146 19.60 14.36 -18.58
C GLY A 146 18.38 15.26 -18.86
N ILE A 147 17.32 14.73 -19.46
CA ILE A 147 16.10 15.50 -19.79
C ILE A 147 15.42 15.99 -18.52
N LEU A 148 15.43 15.18 -17.44
CA LEU A 148 14.86 15.59 -16.15
C LEU A 148 15.59 16.81 -15.56
N GLU A 149 16.91 16.86 -15.72
CA GLU A 149 17.73 18.00 -15.27
C GLU A 149 17.43 19.27 -16.06
N LEU A 150 17.22 19.12 -17.37
CA LEU A 150 16.79 20.21 -18.25
C LEU A 150 15.44 20.79 -17.86
N ILE A 151 14.45 19.92 -17.56
CA ILE A 151 13.13 20.32 -17.10
C ILE A 151 13.21 21.00 -15.73
N ALA A 152 13.97 20.44 -14.78
CA ALA A 152 14.16 21.01 -13.44
C ALA A 152 14.78 22.41 -13.51
N ASN A 153 15.82 22.58 -14.32
CA ASN A 153 16.47 23.87 -14.56
C ASN A 153 15.54 24.91 -15.23
N PHE A 154 14.69 24.45 -16.15
CA PHE A 154 13.68 25.30 -16.78
C PHE A 154 12.63 25.78 -15.78
N ILE A 155 12.13 24.90 -14.90
CA ILE A 155 11.17 25.24 -13.85
C ILE A 155 11.82 26.21 -12.85
N HIS A 156 13.07 25.95 -12.44
CA HIS A 156 13.79 26.82 -11.50
C HIS A 156 14.01 28.24 -12.07
N ARG A 157 14.08 28.38 -13.39
CA ARG A 157 14.27 29.68 -14.07
C ARG A 157 12.99 30.51 -14.14
N ILE A 158 11.83 29.88 -14.04
CA ILE A 158 10.51 30.51 -14.12
C ILE A 158 9.94 30.82 -12.72
N SER A 159 10.39 30.10 -11.70
CA SER A 159 9.98 30.28 -10.29
C SER A 159 10.84 31.32 -9.59
#